data_751aee7a0c7b5e7cd04f55d3b84eaa8d
#
_entry.id   751aee7a0c7b5e7cd04f55d3b84eaa8d
#
_cell.length_a   1.000
_cell.length_b   1.000
_cell.length_c   1.000
_cell.angle_alpha   90.00
_cell.angle_beta   90.00
_cell.angle_gamma   90.00
#
_symmetry.space_group_name_H-M   'P 1'
#
loop_
_entity.id
_entity.type
_entity.pdbx_description
1 polymer ?
#
loop_
_entity_poly.entity_id
_entity_poly.type
_entity_poly.pdbx_seq_one_letter_code
_entity_poly.pdbx_strand_id
1 'polypeptide(L)'
;MTVLKRTEPAPGRWIPEAAFEATQRARARLARAEEEAGALLARAEAEREALRAEARESGRREGLARAGSVLVAAARERDRILAAAEREVVALAIEVARKVLAREIVTDPAAVVDLAAAALEGARGRRLVTLRVHPTDAAAVRSGSERLAALVARAPGLSVEEDASLVQGDVVVETEAGRIDARIETQLEALREAMEEALR
;
A
#
# COMPACT_ATOMS: atom_id res chain seq x y z
N MET A 1 -56.47 -34.74 -77.92
CA MET A 1 -56.91 -33.32 -77.94
C MET A 1 -58.08 -33.17 -76.98
N THR A 2 -57.82 -32.74 -75.77
CA THR A 2 -58.84 -32.56 -74.70
C THR A 2 -59.29 -31.10 -74.79
N VAL A 3 -60.54 -30.89 -75.25
CA VAL A 3 -61.17 -29.60 -75.33
C VAL A 3 -61.53 -29.14 -73.91
N LEU A 4 -60.83 -28.10 -73.41
CA LEU A 4 -61.19 -27.40 -72.18
C LEU A 4 -62.55 -26.69 -72.37
N LYS A 5 -63.60 -27.24 -71.75
CA LYS A 5 -64.89 -26.58 -71.66
C LYS A 5 -64.74 -25.20 -70.96
N ARG A 6 -65.04 -24.17 -71.69
CA ARG A 6 -65.15 -22.81 -71.15
C ARG A 6 -66.32 -22.82 -70.18
N THR A 7 -66.06 -22.74 -68.91
CA THR A 7 -67.06 -22.54 -67.89
C THR A 7 -67.56 -21.11 -68.02
N GLU A 8 -68.82 -20.90 -68.36
CA GLU A 8 -69.44 -19.55 -68.31
C GLU A 8 -69.37 -19.00 -66.92
N PRO A 9 -69.08 -17.71 -66.76
CA PRO A 9 -69.04 -17.09 -65.45
C PRO A 9 -70.45 -17.18 -64.80
N ALA A 10 -70.50 -17.65 -63.60
CA ALA A 10 -71.71 -17.69 -62.79
C ALA A 10 -72.39 -16.33 -62.73
N PRO A 11 -73.72 -16.24 -62.83
CA PRO A 11 -74.47 -14.95 -62.83
C PRO A 11 -74.03 -14.16 -61.57
N GLY A 12 -73.58 -12.92 -61.79
CA GLY A 12 -73.13 -12.00 -60.72
C GLY A 12 -74.20 -11.91 -59.60
N ARG A 13 -73.76 -12.30 -58.43
CA ARG A 13 -74.62 -12.18 -57.23
C ARG A 13 -74.83 -10.69 -56.93
N TRP A 14 -76.11 -10.20 -57.08
CA TRP A 14 -76.46 -8.83 -56.75
C TRP A 14 -76.24 -8.62 -55.26
N ILE A 15 -75.45 -7.63 -54.92
CA ILE A 15 -75.19 -7.19 -53.54
C ILE A 15 -75.89 -5.85 -53.31
N PRO A 16 -76.73 -5.74 -52.29
CA PRO A 16 -77.33 -4.47 -51.95
C PRO A 16 -76.28 -3.39 -51.67
N GLU A 17 -76.51 -2.17 -52.13
CA GLU A 17 -75.59 -1.05 -51.99
C GLU A 17 -75.10 -0.85 -50.54
N ALA A 18 -76.07 -0.90 -49.57
CA ALA A 18 -75.79 -0.83 -48.15
C ALA A 18 -74.81 -1.91 -47.65
N ALA A 19 -74.88 -3.16 -48.19
CA ALA A 19 -73.94 -4.24 -47.84
C ALA A 19 -72.57 -4.03 -48.47
N PHE A 20 -72.52 -3.50 -49.69
CA PHE A 20 -71.27 -3.14 -50.36
C PHE A 20 -70.52 -2.03 -49.56
N GLU A 21 -71.27 -0.92 -49.19
CA GLU A 21 -70.67 0.16 -48.38
C GLU A 21 -70.23 -0.33 -47.01
N ALA A 22 -71.02 -1.19 -46.33
CA ALA A 22 -70.61 -1.76 -45.04
C ALA A 22 -69.32 -2.58 -45.16
N THR A 23 -69.17 -3.35 -46.26
CA THR A 23 -67.96 -4.12 -46.54
C THR A 23 -66.78 -3.19 -46.80
N GLN A 24 -66.95 -2.12 -47.57
CA GLN A 24 -65.89 -1.13 -47.79
C GLN A 24 -65.46 -0.42 -46.51
N ARG A 25 -66.43 -0.02 -45.66
CA ARG A 25 -66.16 0.59 -44.33
C ARG A 25 -65.40 -0.41 -43.42
N ALA A 26 -65.83 -1.69 -43.43
CA ALA A 26 -65.15 -2.73 -42.64
C ALA A 26 -63.71 -2.93 -43.11
N ARG A 27 -63.46 -3.02 -44.43
CA ARG A 27 -62.12 -3.12 -45.01
C ARG A 27 -61.23 -1.92 -44.67
N ALA A 28 -61.78 -0.69 -44.78
CA ALA A 28 -61.06 0.52 -44.42
C ALA A 28 -60.71 0.59 -42.92
N ARG A 29 -61.59 0.08 -42.04
CA ARG A 29 -61.28 -0.03 -40.60
C ARG A 29 -60.25 -1.10 -40.34
N LEU A 30 -60.29 -2.24 -40.99
CA LEU A 30 -59.31 -3.28 -40.84
C LEU A 30 -57.91 -2.79 -41.31
N ALA A 31 -57.82 -2.19 -42.49
CA ALA A 31 -56.56 -1.63 -42.98
C ALA A 31 -55.94 -0.57 -42.03
N ARG A 32 -56.78 0.32 -41.47
CA ARG A 32 -56.28 1.29 -40.44
C ARG A 32 -55.82 0.59 -39.19
N ALA A 33 -56.53 -0.40 -38.70
CA ALA A 33 -56.12 -1.15 -37.50
C ALA A 33 -54.82 -1.95 -37.73
N GLU A 34 -54.63 -2.50 -38.92
CA GLU A 34 -53.39 -3.16 -39.31
C GLU A 34 -52.20 -2.17 -39.41
N GLU A 35 -52.42 -0.97 -39.97
CA GLU A 35 -51.44 0.10 -40.03
C GLU A 35 -51.05 0.58 -38.62
N GLU A 36 -52.06 0.85 -37.74
CA GLU A 36 -51.84 1.26 -36.36
C GLU A 36 -51.09 0.18 -35.54
N ALA A 37 -51.47 -1.10 -35.73
CA ALA A 37 -50.79 -2.23 -35.08
C ALA A 37 -49.33 -2.33 -35.55
N GLY A 38 -49.09 -2.22 -36.89
CA GLY A 38 -47.73 -2.21 -37.44
C GLY A 38 -46.86 -1.07 -36.90
N ALA A 39 -47.44 0.13 -36.83
CA ALA A 39 -46.74 1.30 -36.26
C ALA A 39 -46.41 1.11 -34.77
N LEU A 40 -47.33 0.56 -33.99
CA LEU A 40 -47.12 0.26 -32.58
C LEU A 40 -46.02 -0.76 -32.35
N LEU A 41 -46.03 -1.86 -33.14
CA LEU A 41 -45.00 -2.87 -33.07
C LEU A 41 -43.60 -2.30 -33.43
N ALA A 42 -43.51 -1.53 -34.50
CA ALA A 42 -42.29 -0.88 -34.92
C ALA A 42 -41.73 0.07 -33.82
N ARG A 43 -42.62 0.85 -33.17
CA ARG A 43 -42.24 1.71 -32.04
C ARG A 43 -41.74 0.88 -30.84
N ALA A 44 -42.47 -0.16 -30.47
CA ALA A 44 -42.08 -1.03 -29.36
C ALA A 44 -40.73 -1.73 -29.60
N GLU A 45 -40.46 -2.13 -30.85
CA GLU A 45 -39.15 -2.70 -31.23
C GLU A 45 -38.01 -1.67 -31.16
N ALA A 46 -38.24 -0.45 -31.62
CA ALA A 46 -37.25 0.62 -31.53
C ALA A 46 -36.97 0.99 -30.07
N GLU A 47 -38.00 1.12 -29.23
CA GLU A 47 -37.83 1.37 -27.79
C GLU A 47 -37.06 0.22 -27.10
N ARG A 48 -37.38 -1.02 -27.44
CA ARG A 48 -36.69 -2.18 -26.90
C ARG A 48 -35.17 -2.17 -27.25
N GLU A 49 -34.81 -1.87 -28.50
CA GLU A 49 -33.41 -1.77 -28.90
C GLU A 49 -32.69 -0.59 -28.24
N ALA A 50 -33.35 0.56 -28.10
CA ALA A 50 -32.81 1.70 -27.37
C ALA A 50 -32.50 1.36 -25.90
N LEU A 51 -33.48 0.75 -25.21
CA LEU A 51 -33.28 0.31 -23.81
C LEU A 51 -32.16 -0.73 -23.67
N ARG A 52 -32.04 -1.65 -24.62
CA ARG A 52 -30.95 -2.62 -24.62
C ARG A 52 -29.59 -1.97 -24.83
N ALA A 53 -29.48 -0.99 -25.71
CA ALA A 53 -28.25 -0.25 -25.95
C ALA A 53 -27.84 0.55 -24.71
N GLU A 54 -28.78 1.24 -24.08
CA GLU A 54 -28.56 1.99 -22.85
C GLU A 54 -28.13 1.08 -21.70
N ALA A 55 -28.83 -0.05 -21.49
CA ALA A 55 -28.49 -1.02 -20.45
C ALA A 55 -27.10 -1.63 -20.65
N ARG A 56 -26.69 -1.93 -21.90
CA ARG A 56 -25.34 -2.41 -22.22
C ARG A 56 -24.27 -1.38 -21.88
N GLU A 57 -24.50 -0.12 -22.26
CA GLU A 57 -23.53 0.95 -22.00
C GLU A 57 -23.44 1.30 -20.52
N SER A 58 -24.58 1.30 -19.80
CA SER A 58 -24.59 1.47 -18.34
C SER A 58 -23.86 0.32 -17.65
N GLY A 59 -24.16 -0.92 -18.01
CA GLY A 59 -23.48 -2.11 -17.46
C GLY A 59 -21.97 -2.11 -17.75
N ARG A 60 -21.57 -1.68 -18.96
CA ARG A 60 -20.14 -1.53 -19.29
C ARG A 60 -19.45 -0.49 -18.42
N ARG A 61 -20.07 0.70 -18.24
CA ARG A 61 -19.51 1.76 -17.38
C ARG A 61 -19.41 1.31 -15.92
N GLU A 62 -20.46 0.69 -15.40
CA GLU A 62 -20.45 0.18 -14.03
C GLU A 62 -19.40 -0.93 -13.85
N GLY A 63 -19.29 -1.84 -14.81
CA GLY A 63 -18.26 -2.90 -14.79
C GLY A 63 -16.85 -2.35 -14.76
N LEU A 64 -16.55 -1.36 -15.60
CA LEU A 64 -15.25 -0.69 -15.60
C LEU A 64 -14.98 0.06 -14.29
N ALA A 65 -15.97 0.76 -13.74
CA ALA A 65 -15.83 1.44 -12.45
C ALA A 65 -15.56 0.47 -11.30
N ARG A 66 -16.27 -0.66 -11.26
CA ARG A 66 -16.03 -1.72 -10.26
C ARG A 66 -14.64 -2.35 -10.42
N ALA A 67 -14.24 -2.68 -11.65
CA ALA A 67 -12.90 -3.21 -11.91
C ALA A 67 -11.81 -2.23 -11.47
N GLY A 68 -11.98 -0.93 -11.79
CA GLY A 68 -11.07 0.12 -11.35
C GLY A 68 -10.97 0.23 -9.82
N SER A 69 -12.10 0.18 -9.11
CA SER A 69 -12.10 0.22 -7.65
C SER A 69 -11.39 -0.98 -7.01
N VAL A 70 -11.56 -2.18 -7.58
CA VAL A 70 -10.86 -3.41 -7.13
C VAL A 70 -9.35 -3.27 -7.33
N LEU A 71 -8.91 -2.78 -8.48
CA LEU A 71 -7.48 -2.57 -8.75
C LEU A 71 -6.85 -1.57 -7.80
N VAL A 72 -7.53 -0.45 -7.52
CA VAL A 72 -7.06 0.55 -6.55
C VAL A 72 -7.00 -0.04 -5.14
N ALA A 73 -8.02 -0.80 -4.73
CA ALA A 73 -8.02 -1.46 -3.43
C ALA A 73 -6.89 -2.49 -3.31
N ALA A 74 -6.65 -3.29 -4.35
CA ALA A 74 -5.56 -4.27 -4.38
C ALA A 74 -4.18 -3.60 -4.33
N ALA A 75 -3.99 -2.48 -5.04
CA ALA A 75 -2.75 -1.71 -4.98
C ALA A 75 -2.48 -1.17 -3.57
N ARG A 76 -3.49 -0.59 -2.92
CA ARG A 76 -3.38 -0.09 -1.53
C ARG A 76 -3.06 -1.22 -0.54
N GLU A 77 -3.68 -2.37 -0.70
CA GLU A 77 -3.42 -3.53 0.17
C GLU A 77 -2.01 -4.07 -0.03
N ARG A 78 -1.53 -4.15 -1.28
CA ARG A 78 -0.14 -4.50 -1.59
C ARG A 78 0.84 -3.55 -0.89
N ASP A 79 0.62 -2.23 -1.03
CA ASP A 79 1.51 -1.22 -0.44
C ASP A 79 1.48 -1.29 1.10
N ARG A 80 0.31 -1.57 1.69
CA ARG A 80 0.17 -1.80 3.13
C ARG A 80 0.96 -3.02 3.61
N ILE A 81 0.89 -4.13 2.86
CA ILE A 81 1.62 -5.36 3.19
C ILE A 81 3.13 -5.13 3.08
N LEU A 82 3.59 -4.46 2.03
CA LEU A 82 5.01 -4.15 1.85
C LEU A 82 5.55 -3.28 2.99
N ALA A 83 4.86 -2.19 3.32
CA ALA A 83 5.25 -1.32 4.42
C ALA A 83 5.22 -2.02 5.80
N ALA A 84 4.35 -3.01 6.00
CA ALA A 84 4.38 -3.83 7.21
C ALA A 84 5.59 -4.77 7.24
N ALA A 85 5.86 -5.44 6.12
CA ALA A 85 7.01 -6.35 5.99
C ALA A 85 8.35 -5.62 6.16
N GLU A 86 8.50 -4.42 5.59
CA GLU A 86 9.69 -3.59 5.76
C GLU A 86 9.98 -3.28 7.23
N ARG A 87 8.96 -2.88 7.99
CA ARG A 87 9.09 -2.63 9.44
C ARG A 87 9.46 -3.89 10.22
N GLU A 88 8.90 -5.04 9.87
CA GLU A 88 9.25 -6.31 10.49
C GLU A 88 10.69 -6.72 10.22
N VAL A 89 11.18 -6.48 8.99
CA VAL A 89 12.57 -6.74 8.62
C VAL A 89 13.53 -5.84 9.41
N VAL A 90 13.21 -4.54 9.54
CA VAL A 90 14.02 -3.62 10.36
C VAL A 90 14.05 -4.08 11.82
N ALA A 91 12.89 -4.39 12.40
CA ALA A 91 12.81 -4.87 13.78
C ALA A 91 13.65 -6.14 13.99
N LEU A 92 13.56 -7.10 13.06
CA LEU A 92 14.36 -8.33 13.10
C LEU A 92 15.85 -8.03 12.99
N ALA A 93 16.25 -7.13 12.10
CA ALA A 93 17.66 -6.74 11.93
C ALA A 93 18.23 -6.15 13.22
N ILE A 94 17.50 -5.27 13.89
CA ILE A 94 17.88 -4.68 15.18
C ILE A 94 18.00 -5.76 16.27
N GLU A 95 17.05 -6.71 16.32
CA GLU A 95 17.12 -7.85 17.26
C GLU A 95 18.36 -8.72 17.03
N VAL A 96 18.69 -9.00 15.77
CA VAL A 96 19.90 -9.74 15.42
C VAL A 96 21.16 -8.96 15.82
N ALA A 97 21.22 -7.65 15.50
CA ALA A 97 22.34 -6.80 15.88
C ALA A 97 22.54 -6.78 17.40
N ARG A 98 21.46 -6.61 18.18
CA ARG A 98 21.50 -6.65 19.65
C ARG A 98 22.13 -7.94 20.17
N LYS A 99 21.70 -9.10 19.64
CA LYS A 99 22.22 -10.42 20.06
C LYS A 99 23.69 -10.61 19.69
N VAL A 100 24.08 -10.15 18.51
CA VAL A 100 25.50 -10.26 18.06
C VAL A 100 26.39 -9.36 18.92
N LEU A 101 26.01 -8.11 19.14
CA LEU A 101 26.76 -7.17 19.98
C LEU A 101 26.88 -7.66 21.42
N ALA A 102 25.79 -8.13 22.02
CA ALA A 102 25.81 -8.67 23.38
C ALA A 102 26.78 -9.86 23.52
N ARG A 103 26.86 -10.72 22.48
CA ARG A 103 27.82 -11.82 22.47
C ARG A 103 29.25 -11.34 22.30
N GLU A 104 29.48 -10.37 21.41
CA GLU A 104 30.83 -9.84 21.12
C GLU A 104 31.43 -9.19 22.35
N ILE A 105 30.67 -8.37 23.09
CA ILE A 105 31.11 -7.71 24.31
C ILE A 105 31.58 -8.72 25.38
N VAL A 106 30.89 -9.86 25.48
CA VAL A 106 31.27 -10.92 26.44
C VAL A 106 32.51 -11.64 25.98
N THR A 107 32.72 -11.83 24.67
CA THR A 107 33.81 -12.59 24.09
C THR A 107 35.07 -11.76 23.93
N ASP A 108 34.97 -10.48 23.60
CA ASP A 108 36.08 -9.54 23.40
C ASP A 108 35.91 -8.26 24.24
N PRO A 109 36.53 -8.18 25.41
CA PRO A 109 36.53 -6.97 26.21
C PRO A 109 37.12 -5.73 25.52
N ALA A 110 37.94 -5.89 24.46
CA ALA A 110 38.46 -4.76 23.69
C ALA A 110 37.38 -4.05 22.88
N ALA A 111 36.28 -4.74 22.54
CA ALA A 111 35.13 -4.13 21.84
C ALA A 111 34.58 -2.92 22.60
N VAL A 112 34.55 -2.96 23.93
CA VAL A 112 34.07 -1.81 24.75
C VAL A 112 34.99 -0.60 24.61
N VAL A 113 36.32 -0.81 24.43
CA VAL A 113 37.27 0.29 24.17
C VAL A 113 37.01 0.95 22.84
N ASP A 114 36.64 0.19 21.82
CA ASP A 114 36.28 0.72 20.51
C ASP A 114 34.95 1.50 20.56
N LEU A 115 33.95 1.02 21.31
CA LEU A 115 32.71 1.76 21.57
C LEU A 115 32.98 3.07 22.32
N ALA A 116 33.85 3.04 23.36
CA ALA A 116 34.26 4.25 24.07
C ALA A 116 35.01 5.23 23.15
N ALA A 117 35.86 4.74 22.25
CA ALA A 117 36.54 5.57 21.27
C ALA A 117 35.58 6.27 20.33
N ALA A 118 34.58 5.56 19.81
CA ALA A 118 33.54 6.13 18.95
C ALA A 118 32.71 7.19 19.70
N ALA A 119 32.35 6.93 20.96
CA ALA A 119 31.61 7.88 21.79
C ALA A 119 32.41 9.16 22.06
N LEU A 120 33.72 9.04 22.26
CA LEU A 120 34.63 10.19 22.51
C LEU A 120 34.81 11.09 21.28
N GLU A 121 34.51 10.61 20.07
CA GLU A 121 34.53 11.49 18.89
C GLU A 121 33.57 12.67 19.02
N GLY A 122 32.41 12.45 19.66
CA GLY A 122 31.43 13.51 19.97
C GLY A 122 31.91 14.48 21.06
N ALA A 123 32.90 14.08 21.85
CA ALA A 123 33.49 14.89 22.94
C ALA A 123 34.78 15.60 22.54
N ARG A 124 35.20 15.58 21.27
CA ARG A 124 36.42 16.26 20.80
C ARG A 124 36.42 17.74 21.15
N GLY A 125 37.54 18.19 21.74
CA GLY A 125 37.73 19.61 22.13
C GLY A 125 37.13 19.99 23.47
N ARG A 126 36.55 19.03 24.23
CA ARG A 126 36.11 19.24 25.62
C ARG A 126 37.29 19.19 26.58
N ARG A 127 37.15 19.89 27.72
CA ARG A 127 38.24 20.01 28.73
C ARG A 127 38.16 18.95 29.81
N LEU A 128 36.95 18.62 30.23
CA LEU A 128 36.67 17.58 31.21
C LEU A 128 35.86 16.49 30.56
N VAL A 129 36.36 15.26 30.56
CA VAL A 129 35.69 14.11 29.98
C VAL A 129 35.73 12.96 30.98
N THR A 130 34.55 12.50 31.38
CA THR A 130 34.39 11.34 32.25
C THR A 130 33.69 10.24 31.47
N LEU A 131 34.29 9.08 31.39
CA LEU A 131 33.68 7.86 30.85
C LEU A 131 33.04 7.08 31.98
N ARG A 132 31.72 6.88 31.92
CA ARG A 132 31.01 5.97 32.82
C ARG A 132 30.79 4.66 32.10
N VAL A 133 31.21 3.56 32.71
CA VAL A 133 31.13 2.21 32.18
C VAL A 133 30.72 1.22 33.25
N HIS A 134 30.21 0.06 32.87
CA HIS A 134 29.92 -1.00 33.82
C HIS A 134 31.20 -1.47 34.55
N PRO A 135 31.16 -1.83 35.83
CA PRO A 135 32.34 -2.24 36.57
C PRO A 135 33.19 -3.38 35.93
N THR A 136 32.52 -4.32 35.23
CA THR A 136 33.22 -5.41 34.51
C THR A 136 34.08 -4.90 33.34
N ASP A 137 33.73 -3.76 32.76
CA ASP A 137 34.38 -3.19 31.57
C ASP A 137 35.46 -2.17 31.95
N ALA A 138 35.44 -1.68 33.19
CA ALA A 138 36.32 -0.63 33.66
C ALA A 138 37.82 -0.99 33.54
N ALA A 139 38.18 -2.25 33.76
CA ALA A 139 39.55 -2.73 33.61
C ALA A 139 40.03 -2.65 32.15
N ALA A 140 39.22 -3.10 31.19
CA ALA A 140 39.52 -3.03 29.75
C ALA A 140 39.64 -1.58 29.27
N VAL A 141 38.68 -0.69 29.67
CA VAL A 141 38.67 0.71 29.28
C VAL A 141 39.89 1.46 29.88
N ARG A 142 40.26 1.16 31.13
CA ARG A 142 41.49 1.74 31.75
C ARG A 142 42.77 1.27 31.03
N SER A 143 42.84 0.03 30.60
CA SER A 143 44.00 -0.46 29.85
C SER A 143 44.13 0.22 28.47
N GLY A 144 43.01 0.62 27.86
CA GLY A 144 42.96 1.39 26.61
C GLY A 144 43.05 2.93 26.80
N SER A 145 43.24 3.41 28.03
CA SER A 145 43.12 4.84 28.36
C SER A 145 44.09 5.76 27.59
N GLU A 146 45.29 5.31 27.25
CA GLU A 146 46.25 6.07 26.42
C GLU A 146 45.70 6.34 25.02
N ARG A 147 45.12 5.31 24.39
CA ARG A 147 44.49 5.43 23.07
C ARG A 147 43.26 6.36 23.13
N LEU A 148 42.44 6.21 24.16
CA LEU A 148 41.23 7.03 24.35
C LEU A 148 41.60 8.52 24.65
N ALA A 149 42.62 8.76 25.48
CA ALA A 149 43.10 10.10 25.79
C ALA A 149 43.66 10.84 24.56
N ALA A 150 44.27 10.11 23.64
CA ALA A 150 44.79 10.68 22.38
C ALA A 150 43.65 11.22 21.47
N LEU A 151 42.42 10.69 21.55
CA LEU A 151 41.27 11.16 20.81
C LEU A 151 40.72 12.48 21.35
N VAL A 152 40.95 12.77 22.65
CA VAL A 152 40.46 13.95 23.35
C VAL A 152 41.62 14.90 23.65
N ALA A 153 42.46 15.17 22.65
CA ALA A 153 43.78 15.84 22.73
C ALA A 153 43.85 17.19 23.47
N ARG A 154 42.75 17.74 24.01
CA ARG A 154 42.66 18.95 24.81
C ARG A 154 42.17 18.74 26.26
N ALA A 155 41.80 17.49 26.60
CA ALA A 155 41.36 17.19 27.97
C ALA A 155 42.60 16.87 28.83
N PRO A 156 42.89 17.70 29.84
CA PRO A 156 44.02 17.42 30.78
C PRO A 156 43.74 16.21 31.68
N GLY A 157 42.58 15.57 31.57
CA GLY A 157 42.21 14.36 32.28
C GLY A 157 40.99 13.68 31.69
N LEU A 158 41.20 12.50 31.09
CA LEU A 158 40.17 11.53 30.87
C LEU A 158 40.02 10.71 32.16
N SER A 159 38.85 10.74 32.80
CA SER A 159 38.53 9.92 33.96
C SER A 159 37.62 8.74 33.55
N VAL A 160 37.81 7.59 34.17
CA VAL A 160 36.94 6.41 33.98
C VAL A 160 36.27 6.10 35.32
N GLU A 161 34.98 6.23 35.37
CA GLU A 161 34.11 5.93 36.51
C GLU A 161 33.30 4.67 36.29
N GLU A 162 33.15 3.90 37.37
CA GLU A 162 32.34 2.69 37.36
C GLU A 162 30.90 3.05 37.73
N ASP A 163 29.95 2.55 36.95
CA ASP A 163 28.54 2.73 37.16
C ASP A 163 27.80 1.40 37.06
N ALA A 164 27.41 0.85 38.21
CA ALA A 164 26.68 -0.41 38.27
C ALA A 164 25.23 -0.33 37.74
N SER A 165 24.73 0.86 37.42
CA SER A 165 23.41 1.03 36.79
C SER A 165 23.45 0.80 35.27
N LEU A 166 24.63 0.81 34.66
CA LEU A 166 24.86 0.51 33.25
C LEU A 166 24.89 -1.01 33.03
N VAL A 167 24.64 -1.43 31.80
CA VAL A 167 24.81 -2.83 31.38
C VAL A 167 26.21 -3.01 30.80
N GLN A 168 26.75 -4.22 30.84
CA GLN A 168 28.02 -4.53 30.21
C GLN A 168 28.02 -4.11 28.73
N GLY A 169 29.04 -3.34 28.31
CA GLY A 169 29.15 -2.75 26.98
C GLY A 169 28.56 -1.35 26.84
N ASP A 170 27.81 -0.87 27.82
CA ASP A 170 27.30 0.49 27.82
C ASP A 170 28.40 1.51 28.14
N VAL A 171 28.44 2.60 27.39
CA VAL A 171 29.33 3.73 27.58
C VAL A 171 28.52 5.01 27.64
N VAL A 172 28.81 5.82 28.62
CA VAL A 172 28.27 7.18 28.75
C VAL A 172 29.43 8.16 28.91
N VAL A 173 29.43 9.23 28.11
CA VAL A 173 30.46 10.27 28.18
C VAL A 173 29.86 11.49 28.81
N GLU A 174 30.40 11.93 29.96
CA GLU A 174 30.03 13.17 30.60
C GLU A 174 31.09 14.24 30.32
N THR A 175 30.65 15.44 30.00
CA THR A 175 31.50 16.59 29.72
C THR A 175 30.94 17.84 30.42
N GLU A 176 31.73 18.89 30.50
CA GLU A 176 31.27 20.20 31.00
C GLU A 176 30.11 20.81 30.18
N ALA A 177 29.89 20.33 28.96
CA ALA A 177 28.83 20.82 28.08
C ALA A 177 27.57 19.93 28.06
N GLY A 178 27.63 18.78 28.71
CA GLY A 178 26.52 17.83 28.74
C GLY A 178 26.98 16.39 28.68
N ARG A 179 26.00 15.52 28.51
CA ARG A 179 26.17 14.07 28.48
C ARG A 179 25.94 13.52 27.07
N ILE A 180 26.80 12.61 26.62
CA ILE A 180 26.63 11.84 25.40
C ILE A 180 26.25 10.40 25.80
N ASP A 181 25.08 9.98 25.45
CA ASP A 181 24.59 8.62 25.71
C ASP A 181 24.98 7.71 24.54
N ALA A 182 26.01 6.90 24.77
CA ALA A 182 26.51 5.93 23.80
C ALA A 182 26.19 4.50 24.20
N ARG A 183 25.14 4.28 24.99
CA ARG A 183 24.64 2.93 25.31
C ARG A 183 24.23 2.21 24.03
N ILE A 184 24.46 0.92 24.02
CA ILE A 184 24.18 0.07 22.85
C ILE A 184 22.70 0.20 22.44
N GLU A 185 21.80 0.17 23.42
CA GLU A 185 20.37 0.28 23.14
C GLU A 185 20.00 1.63 22.51
N THR A 186 20.60 2.73 22.98
CA THR A 186 20.41 4.07 22.40
C THR A 186 20.89 4.14 20.96
N GLN A 187 22.04 3.52 20.65
CA GLN A 187 22.59 3.47 19.30
C GLN A 187 21.75 2.60 18.37
N LEU A 188 21.28 1.45 18.84
CA LEU A 188 20.38 0.57 18.07
C LEU A 188 19.03 1.24 17.78
N GLU A 189 18.49 2.00 18.73
CA GLU A 189 17.26 2.74 18.53
C GLU A 189 17.44 3.87 17.50
N ALA A 190 18.53 4.61 17.57
CA ALA A 190 18.87 5.65 16.57
C ALA A 190 19.04 5.03 15.17
N LEU A 191 19.66 3.83 15.08
CA LEU A 191 19.80 3.09 13.82
C LEU A 191 18.43 2.63 13.28
N ARG A 192 17.56 2.13 14.16
CA ARG A 192 16.19 1.74 13.81
C ARG A 192 15.41 2.92 13.22
N GLU A 193 15.46 4.08 13.91
CA GLU A 193 14.80 5.29 13.44
C GLU A 193 15.31 5.75 12.06
N ALA A 194 16.63 5.74 11.87
CA ALA A 194 17.24 6.11 10.59
C ALA A 194 16.85 5.15 9.45
N MET A 195 16.77 3.84 9.73
CA MET A 195 16.32 2.84 8.76
C MET A 195 14.84 3.02 8.41
N GLU A 196 13.99 3.27 9.40
CA GLU A 196 12.55 3.52 9.18
C GLU A 196 12.30 4.83 8.41
N GLU A 197 13.14 5.84 8.61
CA GLU A 197 13.06 7.10 7.85
C GLU A 197 13.47 6.91 6.38
N ALA A 198 14.49 6.09 6.13
CA ALA A 198 14.95 5.79 4.77
C ALA A 198 13.94 4.97 3.95
N LEU A 199 12.96 4.32 4.60
CA LEU A 199 11.88 3.54 3.97
C LEU A 199 10.59 4.36 3.72
N ARG A 200 10.57 5.65 4.05
CA ARG A 200 9.41 6.55 3.83
C ARG A 200 9.45 7.21 2.48
#